data_81f43e11bce8669c7f2b25b5df22c375
#
_entry.id   81f43e11bce8669c7f2b25b5df22c375
#
_cell.length_a   1.000
_cell.length_b   1.000
_cell.length_c   1.000
_cell.angle_alpha   90.00
_cell.angle_beta   90.00
_cell.angle_gamma   90.00
#
_symmetry.space_group_name_H-M   'P 1'
#
loop_
_entity.id
_entity.type
_entity.pdbx_description
1 polymer ?
#
loop_
_entity_poly.entity_id
_entity_poly.type
_entity_poly.pdbx_seq_one_letter_code
_entity_poly.pdbx_strand_id
1 'polypeptide(L)'
;MTKNLLLLPFLPVLLGAMTLTAEDAKTGVTLTEKDDRLRIELNGEHFTDYIIKGEDRFFPLFYPVLGPGQVPMTRKYPLEIVEGEDTDHPHHQSLWFAHSHVNGHSFWAIRQYRDRKPGKQVHRGFKEIVSGKEKGHFVSENDYVADDGTLIMSDTRTVRFYAPSEPMAPRLLDITITFRATNGDVTFGDDKDAGMAIRVASDLQVERRSKEKNNKLAPAAGHILNSEGIKDGETWGKRARWVDAYGEVDGEAVGIAILDHPENPRHPTYWHARTYGLITANVFGKRFFEKLDDPKAGEMILPDGETVTFRWRFAFHRGDPTQADVEALFKAFAAE
;
A
#
# COMPACT_ATOMS: atom_id res chain seq x y z
N MET A 1 -62.35 37.95 36.08
CA MET A 1 -61.23 37.04 36.20
C MET A 1 -60.58 36.95 34.81
N THR A 2 -59.65 37.83 34.51
CA THR A 2 -58.95 37.95 33.25
C THR A 2 -57.57 37.25 33.36
N LYS A 3 -57.34 36.19 32.60
CA LYS A 3 -56.06 35.52 32.58
C LYS A 3 -55.14 36.19 31.54
N ASN A 4 -54.05 36.77 32.01
CA ASN A 4 -52.97 37.28 31.18
C ASN A 4 -52.13 36.14 30.68
N LEU A 5 -52.00 35.99 29.35
CA LEU A 5 -51.16 35.08 28.67
C LEU A 5 -49.82 35.78 28.35
N LEU A 6 -48.74 35.38 29.01
CA LEU A 6 -47.39 35.86 28.68
C LEU A 6 -46.89 35.17 27.42
N LEU A 7 -46.68 35.94 26.37
CA LEU A 7 -45.92 35.50 25.17
C LEU A 7 -44.43 35.71 25.44
N LEU A 8 -43.67 34.60 25.43
CA LEU A 8 -42.21 34.60 25.37
C LEU A 8 -41.74 34.81 23.92
N PRO A 9 -40.74 35.67 23.69
CA PRO A 9 -40.23 35.89 22.34
C PRO A 9 -39.34 34.68 21.90
N PHE A 10 -39.66 34.13 20.75
CA PHE A 10 -38.85 33.16 20.05
C PHE A 10 -37.60 33.86 19.46
N LEU A 11 -36.41 33.52 19.97
CA LEU A 11 -35.14 33.97 19.41
C LEU A 11 -34.75 33.03 18.26
N PRO A 12 -34.58 33.50 17.03
CA PRO A 12 -34.12 32.64 15.95
C PRO A 12 -32.63 32.33 16.14
N VAL A 13 -32.30 31.04 16.29
CA VAL A 13 -30.93 30.55 16.22
C VAL A 13 -30.49 30.66 14.76
N LEU A 14 -29.67 31.65 14.46
CA LEU A 14 -28.95 31.70 13.18
C LEU A 14 -27.92 30.56 13.16
N LEU A 15 -28.23 29.48 12.45
CA LEU A 15 -27.22 28.52 12.00
C LEU A 15 -26.35 29.25 10.97
N GLY A 16 -25.16 29.70 11.41
CA GLY A 16 -24.15 30.21 10.51
C GLY A 16 -23.64 29.05 9.64
N ALA A 17 -24.08 28.99 8.38
CA ALA A 17 -23.44 28.17 7.37
C ALA A 17 -22.01 28.73 7.19
N MET A 18 -20.99 28.03 7.68
CA MET A 18 -19.62 28.30 7.32
C MET A 18 -19.49 28.01 5.81
N THR A 19 -19.48 29.06 5.01
CA THR A 19 -19.07 28.97 3.62
C THR A 19 -17.55 28.74 3.62
N LEU A 20 -17.10 27.51 3.33
CA LEU A 20 -15.70 27.25 3.00
C LEU A 20 -15.34 28.17 1.81
N THR A 21 -14.29 28.96 1.97
CA THR A 21 -13.75 29.76 0.88
C THR A 21 -13.08 28.84 -0.12
N ALA A 22 -12.97 29.24 -1.38
CA ALA A 22 -12.32 28.42 -2.43
C ALA A 22 -10.84 28.08 -2.11
N GLU A 23 -10.21 28.81 -1.18
CA GLU A 23 -8.86 28.61 -0.69
C GLU A 23 -8.80 27.53 0.39
N ASP A 24 -9.84 27.41 1.25
CA ASP A 24 -9.96 26.31 2.23
C ASP A 24 -10.22 24.95 1.57
N ALA A 25 -10.79 24.93 0.36
CA ALA A 25 -11.03 23.72 -0.42
C ALA A 25 -9.75 23.10 -1.05
N LYS A 26 -8.62 23.82 -1.02
CA LYS A 26 -7.34 23.37 -1.57
C LYS A 26 -6.35 22.86 -0.53
N THR A 27 -6.63 23.00 0.75
CA THR A 27 -5.75 22.54 1.84
C THR A 27 -6.29 21.27 2.48
N GLY A 28 -5.38 20.35 2.84
CA GLY A 28 -5.74 19.11 3.53
C GLY A 28 -5.78 17.89 2.62
N VAL A 29 -6.46 16.86 3.08
CA VAL A 29 -6.67 15.60 2.37
C VAL A 29 -8.09 15.56 1.84
N THR A 30 -8.25 15.42 0.52
CA THR A 30 -9.54 15.27 -0.15
C THR A 30 -9.66 13.87 -0.74
N LEU A 31 -10.75 13.16 -0.39
CA LEU A 31 -11.09 11.86 -0.94
C LEU A 31 -12.38 12.00 -1.74
N THR A 32 -12.34 11.64 -3.03
CA THR A 32 -13.49 11.73 -3.95
C THR A 32 -13.77 10.38 -4.57
N GLU A 33 -14.93 9.81 -4.22
CA GLU A 33 -15.40 8.54 -4.77
C GLU A 33 -15.83 8.71 -6.24
N LYS A 34 -15.42 7.73 -7.06
CA LYS A 34 -15.80 7.56 -8.48
C LYS A 34 -16.22 6.12 -8.72
N ASP A 35 -16.79 5.81 -9.86
CA ASP A 35 -17.35 4.49 -10.15
C ASP A 35 -16.34 3.33 -10.03
N ASP A 36 -15.08 3.57 -10.39
CA ASP A 36 -14.02 2.56 -10.48
C ASP A 36 -12.88 2.75 -9.46
N ARG A 37 -12.88 3.89 -8.73
CA ARG A 37 -11.79 4.28 -7.85
C ARG A 37 -12.20 5.30 -6.79
N LEU A 38 -11.36 5.44 -5.77
CA LEU A 38 -11.37 6.59 -4.88
C LEU A 38 -10.14 7.44 -5.19
N ARG A 39 -10.34 8.70 -5.58
CA ARG A 39 -9.26 9.67 -5.82
C ARG A 39 -8.82 10.31 -4.53
N ILE A 40 -7.53 10.43 -4.33
CA ILE A 40 -6.91 11.07 -3.17
C ILE A 40 -6.06 12.25 -3.63
N GLU A 41 -6.34 13.42 -3.06
CA GLU A 41 -5.61 14.65 -3.27
C GLU A 41 -5.07 15.17 -1.93
N LEU A 42 -3.82 15.66 -1.95
CA LEU A 42 -3.15 16.28 -0.81
C LEU A 42 -2.90 17.74 -1.13
N ASN A 43 -3.46 18.65 -0.34
CA ASN A 43 -3.41 20.10 -0.58
C ASN A 43 -3.81 20.50 -2.00
N GLY A 44 -4.82 19.80 -2.57
CA GLY A 44 -5.32 20.02 -3.92
C GLY A 44 -4.49 19.40 -5.04
N GLU A 45 -3.38 18.74 -4.72
CA GLU A 45 -2.56 17.99 -5.68
C GLU A 45 -2.92 16.52 -5.69
N HIS A 46 -3.04 15.91 -6.87
CA HIS A 46 -3.25 14.46 -6.98
C HIS A 46 -2.10 13.69 -6.33
N PHE A 47 -2.44 12.76 -5.45
CA PHE A 47 -1.49 11.86 -4.82
C PHE A 47 -1.59 10.45 -5.40
N THR A 48 -2.79 9.87 -5.36
CA THR A 48 -3.03 8.52 -5.87
C THR A 48 -4.52 8.26 -6.07
N ASP A 49 -4.83 7.23 -6.85
CA ASP A 49 -6.18 6.66 -6.91
C ASP A 49 -6.15 5.25 -6.29
N TYR A 50 -7.09 4.93 -5.39
CA TYR A 50 -7.35 3.56 -4.96
C TYR A 50 -8.30 2.92 -5.95
N ILE A 51 -7.77 2.12 -6.88
CA ILE A 51 -8.51 1.50 -7.98
C ILE A 51 -9.15 0.21 -7.50
N ILE A 52 -10.49 0.13 -7.60
CA ILE A 52 -11.30 -0.98 -7.06
C ILE A 52 -11.99 -1.81 -8.15
N LYS A 53 -12.12 -1.29 -9.37
CA LYS A 53 -12.75 -1.96 -10.52
C LYS A 53 -11.90 -1.78 -11.77
N GLY A 54 -12.09 -2.65 -12.74
CA GLY A 54 -11.45 -2.61 -14.06
C GLY A 54 -11.52 -3.98 -14.73
N GLU A 55 -11.38 -3.99 -16.05
CA GLU A 55 -11.26 -5.22 -16.82
C GLU A 55 -10.04 -6.00 -16.31
N ASP A 56 -10.21 -7.30 -16.08
CA ASP A 56 -9.16 -8.18 -15.51
C ASP A 56 -8.54 -7.71 -14.18
N ARG A 57 -9.29 -6.94 -13.35
CA ARG A 57 -8.84 -6.55 -12.02
C ARG A 57 -8.95 -7.73 -11.06
N PHE A 58 -7.82 -8.13 -10.47
CA PHE A 58 -7.72 -9.25 -9.52
C PHE A 58 -7.64 -8.79 -8.07
N PHE A 59 -7.21 -7.56 -7.82
CA PHE A 59 -7.08 -6.97 -6.48
C PHE A 59 -7.17 -5.44 -6.55
N PRO A 60 -7.65 -4.78 -5.49
CA PRO A 60 -7.55 -3.33 -5.35
C PRO A 60 -6.08 -2.90 -5.23
N LEU A 61 -5.74 -1.74 -5.78
CA LEU A 61 -4.37 -1.20 -5.77
C LEU A 61 -4.37 0.33 -5.81
N PHE A 62 -3.22 0.93 -5.49
CA PHE A 62 -2.99 2.37 -5.63
C PHE A 62 -2.19 2.67 -6.89
N TYR A 63 -2.74 3.54 -7.77
CA TYR A 63 -2.07 4.01 -8.99
C TYR A 63 -2.74 5.25 -9.60
N PRO A 64 -1.96 6.23 -10.14
CA PRO A 64 -0.53 6.39 -9.93
C PRO A 64 -0.21 6.65 -8.46
N VAL A 65 1.06 6.53 -8.06
CA VAL A 65 1.55 7.04 -6.78
C VAL A 65 2.54 8.14 -7.07
N LEU A 66 2.22 9.37 -6.64
CA LEU A 66 2.97 10.58 -6.94
C LEU A 66 3.64 11.10 -5.66
N GLY A 67 4.97 11.16 -5.67
CA GLY A 67 5.77 11.72 -4.59
C GLY A 67 5.75 13.26 -4.53
N PRO A 68 6.54 13.86 -3.62
CA PRO A 68 6.72 15.32 -3.58
C PRO A 68 7.18 15.86 -4.93
N GLY A 69 6.57 16.97 -5.38
CA GLY A 69 6.83 17.55 -6.72
C GLY A 69 6.16 16.77 -7.86
N GLN A 70 5.18 15.93 -7.57
CA GLN A 70 4.42 15.12 -8.54
C GLN A 70 5.29 14.08 -9.28
N VAL A 71 6.43 13.67 -8.69
CA VAL A 71 7.33 12.66 -9.24
C VAL A 71 6.63 11.28 -9.22
N PRO A 72 6.58 10.53 -10.36
CA PRO A 72 5.98 9.18 -10.36
C PRO A 72 6.86 8.19 -9.61
N MET A 73 6.33 7.60 -8.54
CA MET A 73 7.10 6.72 -7.64
C MET A 73 6.99 5.24 -7.98
N THR A 74 6.02 4.85 -8.80
CA THR A 74 5.76 3.43 -9.13
C THR A 74 5.81 3.19 -10.62
N ARG A 75 6.18 1.96 -11.00
CA ARG A 75 6.16 1.50 -12.39
C ARG A 75 4.75 1.62 -12.98
N LYS A 76 4.69 2.11 -14.20
CA LYS A 76 3.41 2.31 -14.91
C LYS A 76 2.84 1.01 -15.48
N TYR A 77 3.70 0.12 -16.02
CA TYR A 77 3.27 -1.18 -16.53
C TYR A 77 2.72 -2.08 -15.42
N PRO A 78 1.60 -2.81 -15.65
CA PRO A 78 0.82 -2.97 -16.89
C PRO A 78 -0.36 -1.98 -17.03
N LEU A 79 -0.51 -1.02 -16.12
CA LEU A 79 -1.63 -0.08 -16.10
C LEU A 79 -1.55 0.94 -17.23
N GLU A 80 -0.32 1.30 -17.58
CA GLU A 80 0.03 2.08 -18.77
C GLU A 80 1.23 1.42 -19.47
N ILE A 81 1.30 1.55 -20.79
CA ILE A 81 2.46 1.08 -21.58
C ILE A 81 3.27 2.29 -21.95
N VAL A 82 4.51 2.34 -21.45
CA VAL A 82 5.45 3.43 -21.68
C VAL A 82 6.71 2.87 -22.34
N GLU A 83 7.20 3.56 -23.36
CA GLU A 83 8.44 3.18 -24.04
C GLU A 83 9.62 3.19 -23.05
N GLY A 84 10.43 2.15 -23.10
CA GLY A 84 11.62 2.01 -22.27
C GLY A 84 11.37 1.44 -20.87
N GLU A 85 10.11 1.23 -20.46
CA GLU A 85 9.80 0.57 -19.21
C GLU A 85 9.78 -0.97 -19.37
N ASP A 86 10.19 -1.71 -18.31
CA ASP A 86 10.15 -3.17 -18.30
C ASP A 86 8.69 -3.67 -18.29
N THR A 87 8.39 -4.62 -19.18
CA THR A 87 7.06 -5.25 -19.31
C THR A 87 6.98 -6.64 -18.69
N ASP A 88 7.88 -6.95 -17.78
CA ASP A 88 7.89 -8.20 -17.02
C ASP A 88 6.83 -8.18 -15.89
N HIS A 89 6.49 -9.35 -15.35
CA HIS A 89 5.63 -9.50 -14.18
C HIS A 89 4.35 -8.62 -14.22
N PRO A 90 3.39 -8.87 -15.12
CA PRO A 90 2.17 -8.03 -15.26
C PRO A 90 1.28 -8.04 -14.00
N HIS A 91 1.52 -8.93 -13.07
CA HIS A 91 0.86 -8.97 -11.76
C HIS A 91 1.51 -8.05 -10.71
N HIS A 92 2.69 -7.44 -10.98
CA HIS A 92 3.27 -6.42 -10.11
C HIS A 92 2.69 -5.04 -10.47
N GLN A 93 1.60 -4.64 -9.83
CA GLN A 93 0.81 -3.47 -10.20
C GLN A 93 0.91 -2.37 -9.14
N SER A 94 1.91 -1.49 -9.26
CA SER A 94 2.11 -0.31 -8.43
C SER A 94 2.22 -0.62 -6.93
N LEU A 95 1.18 -0.37 -6.10
CA LEU A 95 1.16 -0.61 -4.66
C LEU A 95 -0.09 -1.42 -4.30
N TRP A 96 0.10 -2.63 -3.75
CA TRP A 96 -1.01 -3.57 -3.46
C TRP A 96 -0.65 -4.57 -2.36
N PHE A 97 -1.67 -5.22 -1.79
CA PHE A 97 -1.49 -6.42 -0.96
C PHE A 97 -1.81 -7.68 -1.76
N ALA A 98 -1.00 -8.72 -1.62
CA ALA A 98 -1.22 -10.00 -2.29
C ALA A 98 -0.57 -11.17 -1.52
N HIS A 99 -1.05 -12.39 -1.79
CA HIS A 99 -0.46 -13.62 -1.25
C HIS A 99 -0.65 -14.78 -2.23
N SER A 100 0.43 -15.46 -2.59
CA SER A 100 0.39 -16.51 -3.59
C SER A 100 -0.15 -17.84 -3.10
N HIS A 101 -0.40 -18.01 -1.79
CA HIS A 101 -0.84 -19.27 -1.22
C HIS A 101 -1.78 -19.07 -0.02
N VAL A 102 -3.10 -18.93 -0.28
CA VAL A 102 -4.14 -18.87 0.76
C VAL A 102 -5.13 -19.99 0.50
N ASN A 103 -5.27 -20.96 1.41
CA ASN A 103 -6.12 -22.15 1.27
C ASN A 103 -5.98 -22.84 -0.11
N GLY A 104 -4.73 -22.93 -0.65
CA GLY A 104 -4.45 -23.55 -1.96
C GLY A 104 -4.69 -22.65 -3.17
N HIS A 105 -5.14 -21.40 -3.00
CA HIS A 105 -5.37 -20.44 -4.08
C HIS A 105 -4.30 -19.35 -4.11
N SER A 106 -4.10 -18.75 -5.30
CA SER A 106 -3.18 -17.62 -5.47
C SER A 106 -3.95 -16.31 -5.59
N PHE A 107 -3.71 -15.39 -4.67
CA PHE A 107 -4.16 -13.99 -4.74
C PHE A 107 -3.02 -13.03 -5.10
N TRP A 108 -1.93 -13.56 -5.64
CA TRP A 108 -0.77 -12.81 -6.13
C TRP A 108 -0.77 -12.70 -7.66
N ALA A 109 -1.04 -13.80 -8.33
CA ALA A 109 -0.97 -13.89 -9.78
C ALA A 109 -2.33 -13.62 -10.44
N ILE A 110 -2.30 -13.11 -11.67
CA ILE A 110 -3.49 -12.86 -12.51
C ILE A 110 -3.81 -14.03 -13.46
N ARG A 111 -3.08 -15.13 -13.33
CA ARG A 111 -3.24 -16.40 -14.05
C ARG A 111 -2.73 -17.53 -13.18
N GLN A 112 -2.90 -18.78 -13.65
CA GLN A 112 -2.38 -19.91 -12.88
C GLN A 112 -0.92 -19.72 -12.49
N TYR A 113 -0.63 -19.90 -11.23
CA TYR A 113 0.71 -19.76 -10.65
C TYR A 113 1.11 -21.06 -9.98
N ARG A 114 2.11 -21.75 -10.58
CA ARG A 114 2.47 -23.13 -10.21
C ARG A 114 1.25 -24.06 -10.32
N ASP A 115 0.87 -24.71 -9.22
CA ASP A 115 -0.30 -25.59 -9.07
C ASP A 115 -1.57 -24.88 -8.58
N ARG A 116 -1.50 -23.56 -8.32
CA ARG A 116 -2.57 -22.77 -7.74
C ARG A 116 -3.30 -21.92 -8.78
N LYS A 117 -4.60 -21.97 -8.74
CA LYS A 117 -5.45 -21.12 -9.57
C LYS A 117 -5.56 -19.71 -8.97
N PRO A 118 -5.73 -18.66 -9.79
CA PRO A 118 -5.85 -17.30 -9.31
C PRO A 118 -7.21 -17.07 -8.67
N GLY A 119 -7.22 -16.56 -7.43
CA GLY A 119 -8.38 -15.96 -6.80
C GLY A 119 -8.42 -14.46 -7.04
N LYS A 120 -9.52 -13.81 -6.63
CA LYS A 120 -9.72 -12.36 -6.71
C LYS A 120 -9.99 -11.76 -5.33
N GLN A 121 -9.44 -10.58 -5.10
CA GLN A 121 -9.82 -9.70 -4.00
C GLN A 121 -10.91 -8.76 -4.54
N VAL A 122 -12.13 -8.99 -4.13
CA VAL A 122 -13.31 -8.27 -4.64
C VAL A 122 -13.68 -7.17 -3.66
N HIS A 123 -13.58 -5.91 -4.08
CA HIS A 123 -14.05 -4.78 -3.30
C HIS A 123 -15.57 -4.86 -3.09
N ARG A 124 -16.02 -4.78 -1.84
CA ARG A 124 -17.45 -4.88 -1.47
C ARG A 124 -18.08 -3.51 -1.26
N GLY A 125 -17.29 -2.53 -0.87
CA GLY A 125 -17.74 -1.17 -0.65
C GLY A 125 -16.86 -0.42 0.35
N PHE A 126 -17.09 0.89 0.42
CA PHE A 126 -16.53 1.73 1.46
C PHE A 126 -17.50 1.82 2.63
N LYS A 127 -17.01 1.56 3.84
CA LYS A 127 -17.77 1.80 5.09
C LYS A 127 -17.69 3.25 5.50
N GLU A 128 -16.56 3.88 5.20
CA GLU A 128 -16.28 5.25 5.58
C GLU A 128 -15.34 5.90 4.57
N ILE A 129 -15.59 7.18 4.23
CA ILE A 129 -14.71 8.04 3.46
C ILE A 129 -14.72 9.40 4.15
N VAL A 130 -13.57 9.83 4.69
CA VAL A 130 -13.43 11.07 5.44
C VAL A 130 -12.30 11.91 4.89
N SER A 131 -12.63 13.07 4.35
CA SER A 131 -11.67 14.14 4.02
C SER A 131 -11.40 14.99 5.26
N GLY A 132 -10.22 15.61 5.37
CA GLY A 132 -9.90 16.45 6.52
C GLY A 132 -8.67 17.32 6.34
N LYS A 133 -8.52 18.33 7.21
CA LYS A 133 -7.48 19.35 7.08
C LYS A 133 -6.06 18.80 7.30
N GLU A 134 -5.88 17.94 8.29
CA GLU A 134 -4.57 17.38 8.64
C GLU A 134 -4.42 15.95 8.10
N LYS A 135 -5.50 15.20 8.13
CA LYS A 135 -5.55 13.81 7.68
C LYS A 135 -6.94 13.44 7.14
N GLY A 136 -6.96 12.52 6.21
CA GLY A 136 -8.17 11.88 5.71
C GLY A 136 -7.98 10.36 5.68
N HIS A 137 -9.07 9.62 5.60
CA HIS A 137 -9.00 8.17 5.54
C HIS A 137 -10.22 7.56 4.86
N PHE A 138 -10.08 6.31 4.48
CA PHE A 138 -11.22 5.48 4.15
C PHE A 138 -11.15 4.13 4.86
N VAL A 139 -12.31 3.49 5.00
CA VAL A 139 -12.44 2.09 5.42
C VAL A 139 -13.16 1.34 4.32
N SER A 140 -12.53 0.28 3.79
CA SER A 140 -13.11 -0.58 2.75
C SER A 140 -13.19 -2.03 3.21
N GLU A 141 -14.14 -2.78 2.64
CA GLU A 141 -14.27 -4.22 2.81
C GLU A 141 -14.00 -4.93 1.49
N ASN A 142 -13.28 -6.04 1.57
CA ASN A 142 -12.97 -6.88 0.42
C ASN A 142 -13.16 -8.35 0.76
N ASP A 143 -13.59 -9.14 -0.23
CA ASP A 143 -13.69 -10.58 -0.16
C ASP A 143 -12.60 -11.25 -0.99
N TYR A 144 -12.02 -12.32 -0.47
CA TYR A 144 -11.09 -13.18 -1.19
C TYR A 144 -11.87 -14.36 -1.76
N VAL A 145 -12.05 -14.34 -3.06
CA VAL A 145 -12.90 -15.29 -3.77
C VAL A 145 -12.04 -16.16 -4.68
N ALA A 146 -12.14 -17.48 -4.53
CA ALA A 146 -11.48 -18.46 -5.38
C ALA A 146 -12.02 -18.43 -6.82
N ASP A 147 -11.36 -19.11 -7.74
CA ASP A 147 -11.75 -19.18 -9.16
C ASP A 147 -13.10 -19.85 -9.41
N ASP A 148 -13.55 -20.71 -8.50
CA ASP A 148 -14.86 -21.36 -8.52
C ASP A 148 -15.98 -20.54 -7.84
N GLY A 149 -15.68 -19.35 -7.34
CA GLY A 149 -16.61 -18.48 -6.64
C GLY A 149 -16.69 -18.70 -5.12
N THR A 150 -15.92 -19.64 -4.56
CA THR A 150 -15.89 -19.90 -3.12
C THR A 150 -15.28 -18.71 -2.37
N LEU A 151 -15.98 -18.20 -1.35
CA LEU A 151 -15.44 -17.22 -0.41
C LEU A 151 -14.41 -17.92 0.50
N ILE A 152 -13.19 -17.41 0.52
CA ILE A 152 -12.09 -17.93 1.35
C ILE A 152 -11.98 -17.16 2.66
N MET A 153 -11.94 -15.84 2.58
CA MET A 153 -11.85 -14.92 3.73
C MET A 153 -12.31 -13.53 3.32
N SER A 154 -12.43 -12.63 4.28
CA SER A 154 -12.63 -11.19 4.03
C SER A 154 -11.56 -10.35 4.69
N ASP A 155 -11.37 -9.13 4.23
CA ASP A 155 -10.56 -8.13 4.91
C ASP A 155 -11.30 -6.80 5.08
N THR A 156 -10.89 -6.05 6.11
CA THR A 156 -11.20 -4.64 6.26
C THR A 156 -9.90 -3.87 6.15
N ARG A 157 -9.86 -2.87 5.26
CA ARG A 157 -8.71 -1.97 5.08
C ARG A 157 -9.04 -0.59 5.58
N THR A 158 -8.29 -0.13 6.57
CA THR A 158 -8.25 1.27 6.96
C THR A 158 -7.01 1.92 6.35
N VAL A 159 -7.23 2.89 5.48
CA VAL A 159 -6.14 3.61 4.81
C VAL A 159 -6.20 5.07 5.19
N ARG A 160 -5.08 5.60 5.71
CA ARG A 160 -4.99 6.98 6.18
C ARG A 160 -3.93 7.74 5.38
N PHE A 161 -4.26 8.97 5.07
CA PHE A 161 -3.43 9.93 4.35
C PHE A 161 -3.21 11.16 5.21
N TYR A 162 -2.04 11.79 5.07
CA TYR A 162 -1.67 12.98 5.84
C TYR A 162 -1.42 14.14 4.89
N ALA A 163 -1.95 15.32 5.21
CA ALA A 163 -1.65 16.53 4.48
C ALA A 163 -0.18 16.89 4.73
N PRO A 164 0.67 17.05 3.70
CA PRO A 164 2.04 17.48 3.89
C PRO A 164 2.06 18.92 4.42
N SER A 165 2.96 19.19 5.38
CA SER A 165 3.11 20.51 6.01
C SER A 165 3.63 21.58 5.05
N GLU A 166 4.34 21.15 4.02
CA GLU A 166 4.92 21.98 2.95
C GLU A 166 4.98 21.17 1.65
N PRO A 167 5.10 21.81 0.47
CA PRO A 167 4.98 21.13 -0.83
C PRO A 167 5.97 19.98 -1.05
N MET A 168 7.16 20.07 -0.45
CA MET A 168 8.22 19.07 -0.61
C MET A 168 8.37 18.11 0.59
N ALA A 169 7.51 18.25 1.60
CA ALA A 169 7.47 17.31 2.73
C ALA A 169 7.07 15.89 2.27
N PRO A 170 7.48 14.85 2.99
CA PRO A 170 7.10 13.48 2.66
C PRO A 170 5.57 13.31 2.58
N ARG A 171 5.11 12.58 1.58
CA ARG A 171 3.71 12.14 1.48
C ARG A 171 3.56 10.81 2.21
N LEU A 172 2.72 10.78 3.21
CA LEU A 172 2.56 9.60 4.07
C LEU A 172 1.24 8.89 3.78
N LEU A 173 1.32 7.56 3.75
CA LEU A 173 0.20 6.65 3.52
C LEU A 173 0.29 5.49 4.51
N ASP A 174 -0.68 5.37 5.42
CA ASP A 174 -0.80 4.23 6.34
C ASP A 174 -1.83 3.26 5.82
N ILE A 175 -1.48 1.98 5.82
CA ILE A 175 -2.37 0.89 5.45
C ILE A 175 -2.46 -0.08 6.63
N THR A 176 -3.66 -0.25 7.16
CA THR A 176 -4.01 -1.29 8.12
C THR A 176 -4.94 -2.28 7.44
N ILE A 177 -4.58 -3.56 7.45
CA ILE A 177 -5.43 -4.63 6.93
C ILE A 177 -5.74 -5.59 8.07
N THR A 178 -7.03 -5.77 8.36
CA THR A 178 -7.52 -6.80 9.29
C THR A 178 -8.18 -7.90 8.48
N PHE A 179 -7.52 -9.05 8.41
CA PHE A 179 -8.07 -10.27 7.81
C PHE A 179 -9.00 -10.95 8.78
N ARG A 180 -10.06 -11.56 8.25
CA ARG A 180 -11.01 -12.36 9.01
C ARG A 180 -11.26 -13.70 8.31
N ALA A 181 -11.14 -14.78 9.06
CA ALA A 181 -11.56 -16.10 8.64
C ALA A 181 -13.10 -16.14 8.70
N THR A 182 -13.77 -16.04 7.55
CA THR A 182 -15.22 -15.91 7.43
C THR A 182 -15.90 -17.16 6.92
N ASN A 183 -15.13 -18.18 6.54
CA ASN A 183 -15.64 -19.43 5.96
C ASN A 183 -14.69 -20.60 6.27
N GLY A 184 -14.53 -20.90 7.57
CA GLY A 184 -13.57 -21.88 8.08
C GLY A 184 -12.15 -21.30 8.27
N ASP A 185 -11.23 -22.17 8.70
CA ASP A 185 -9.83 -21.80 8.93
C ASP A 185 -9.16 -21.28 7.67
N VAL A 186 -8.36 -20.23 7.81
CA VAL A 186 -7.55 -19.66 6.73
C VAL A 186 -6.08 -19.97 6.95
N THR A 187 -5.50 -20.67 6.00
CA THR A 187 -4.07 -20.96 5.97
C THR A 187 -3.36 -20.01 5.00
N PHE A 188 -2.56 -19.09 5.55
CA PHE A 188 -1.56 -18.34 4.80
C PHE A 188 -0.31 -19.19 4.68
N GLY A 189 -0.11 -19.83 3.53
CA GLY A 189 1.00 -20.74 3.30
C GLY A 189 2.36 -20.02 3.20
N ASP A 190 3.43 -20.74 3.50
CA ASP A 190 4.79 -20.21 3.35
C ASP A 190 5.12 -19.96 1.87
N ASP A 191 5.20 -18.70 1.48
CA ASP A 191 5.66 -18.33 0.13
C ASP A 191 6.37 -16.95 0.15
N LYS A 192 7.41 -16.82 -0.69
CA LYS A 192 8.13 -15.55 -0.85
C LYS A 192 7.32 -14.48 -1.60
N ASP A 193 6.33 -14.91 -2.38
CA ASP A 193 5.46 -14.05 -3.18
C ASP A 193 4.19 -13.71 -2.39
N ALA A 194 4.36 -12.93 -1.32
CA ALA A 194 3.29 -12.55 -0.39
C ALA A 194 3.60 -11.23 0.32
N GLY A 195 2.57 -10.58 0.86
CA GLY A 195 2.65 -9.43 1.74
C GLY A 195 2.23 -8.10 1.10
N MET A 196 2.57 -7.02 1.78
CA MET A 196 2.33 -5.65 1.31
C MET A 196 3.42 -5.25 0.33
N ALA A 197 3.06 -5.02 -0.91
CA ALA A 197 3.98 -4.96 -2.05
C ALA A 197 3.94 -3.62 -2.78
N ILE A 198 5.11 -3.18 -3.27
CA ILE A 198 5.23 -2.07 -4.21
C ILE A 198 6.16 -2.47 -5.36
N ARG A 199 5.82 -2.04 -6.56
CA ARG A 199 6.71 -2.06 -7.72
C ARG A 199 7.16 -0.63 -7.99
N VAL A 200 8.39 -0.30 -7.57
CA VAL A 200 8.93 1.06 -7.68
C VAL A 200 9.13 1.48 -9.13
N ALA A 201 9.23 2.79 -9.39
CA ALA A 201 9.55 3.35 -10.69
C ALA A 201 10.83 2.70 -11.26
N SER A 202 10.91 2.59 -12.58
CA SER A 202 12.03 1.90 -13.23
C SER A 202 13.39 2.54 -12.90
N ASP A 203 13.42 3.82 -12.63
CA ASP A 203 14.66 4.55 -12.32
C ASP A 203 15.12 4.35 -10.86
N LEU A 204 14.24 3.84 -9.97
CA LEU A 204 14.60 3.41 -8.62
C LEU A 204 15.06 1.93 -8.55
N GLN A 205 15.20 1.24 -9.68
CA GLN A 205 15.72 -0.12 -9.71
C GLN A 205 17.24 -0.13 -9.49
N VAL A 206 17.73 -1.08 -8.71
CA VAL A 206 19.18 -1.36 -8.56
C VAL A 206 19.74 -2.02 -9.82
N GLU A 207 18.95 -2.87 -10.43
CA GLU A 207 19.26 -3.53 -11.69
C GLU A 207 18.05 -3.47 -12.63
N ARG A 208 18.32 -3.18 -13.89
CA ARG A 208 17.32 -3.03 -14.93
C ARG A 208 17.58 -3.98 -16.09
N ARG A 209 16.52 -4.43 -16.77
CA ARG A 209 16.67 -5.22 -17.99
C ARG A 209 17.26 -4.38 -19.11
N SER A 210 18.35 -4.86 -19.71
CA SER A 210 19.05 -4.16 -20.79
C SER A 210 18.85 -4.90 -22.10
N LYS A 211 18.32 -4.23 -23.13
CA LYS A 211 18.19 -4.76 -24.49
C LYS A 211 19.56 -5.11 -25.07
N GLU A 212 20.60 -4.32 -24.79
CA GLU A 212 21.98 -4.57 -25.21
C GLU A 212 22.57 -5.83 -24.60
N LYS A 213 22.07 -6.27 -23.44
CA LYS A 213 22.49 -7.48 -22.76
C LYS A 213 21.46 -8.63 -22.90
N ASN A 214 20.72 -8.70 -24.02
CA ASN A 214 19.73 -9.74 -24.31
C ASN A 214 18.64 -9.83 -23.19
N ASN A 215 18.15 -8.71 -22.71
CA ASN A 215 17.16 -8.58 -21.61
C ASN A 215 17.63 -9.16 -20.27
N LYS A 216 18.93 -9.33 -20.04
CA LYS A 216 19.48 -9.65 -18.72
C LYS A 216 19.50 -8.40 -17.85
N LEU A 217 19.45 -8.61 -16.53
CA LEU A 217 19.63 -7.54 -15.57
C LEU A 217 21.04 -6.95 -15.67
N ALA A 218 21.12 -5.63 -15.59
CA ALA A 218 22.35 -4.85 -15.56
C ALA A 218 22.21 -3.77 -14.47
N PRO A 219 23.34 -3.33 -13.87
CA PRO A 219 23.32 -2.24 -12.89
C PRO A 219 22.58 -1.01 -13.41
N ALA A 220 21.77 -0.40 -12.55
CA ALA A 220 21.06 0.85 -12.75
C ALA A 220 21.43 1.85 -11.63
N ALA A 221 20.75 2.99 -11.54
CA ALA A 221 21.11 4.07 -10.64
C ALA A 221 20.36 4.05 -9.30
N GLY A 222 19.35 3.20 -9.15
CA GLY A 222 18.59 3.08 -7.91
C GLY A 222 19.33 2.25 -6.85
N HIS A 223 18.92 2.43 -5.60
CA HIS A 223 19.47 1.77 -4.43
C HIS A 223 18.38 1.24 -3.52
N ILE A 224 18.72 0.26 -2.70
CA ILE A 224 17.89 -0.22 -1.59
C ILE A 224 18.74 -0.18 -0.32
N LEU A 225 18.16 0.31 0.79
CA LEU A 225 18.75 0.29 2.12
C LEU A 225 17.71 -0.20 3.13
N ASN A 226 18.12 -0.99 4.11
CA ASN A 226 17.24 -1.35 5.23
C ASN A 226 17.74 -0.78 6.57
N SER A 227 16.91 -0.92 7.63
CA SER A 227 17.21 -0.42 8.96
C SER A 227 18.46 -1.02 9.61
N GLU A 228 18.99 -2.11 9.07
CA GLU A 228 20.20 -2.81 9.55
C GLU A 228 21.45 -2.40 8.74
N GLY A 229 21.32 -1.41 7.84
CA GLY A 229 22.42 -0.94 7.00
C GLY A 229 22.77 -1.87 5.84
N ILE A 230 21.95 -2.88 5.56
CA ILE A 230 22.13 -3.82 4.45
C ILE A 230 21.64 -3.16 3.17
N LYS A 231 22.36 -3.35 2.05
CA LYS A 231 22.12 -2.63 0.79
C LYS A 231 21.75 -3.56 -0.36
N ASP A 232 20.98 -3.00 -1.29
CA ASP A 232 20.70 -3.51 -2.62
C ASP A 232 20.27 -5.00 -2.60
N GLY A 233 20.88 -5.84 -3.42
CA GLY A 233 20.54 -7.27 -3.53
C GLY A 233 20.69 -8.09 -2.25
N GLU A 234 21.52 -7.64 -1.31
CA GLU A 234 21.72 -8.31 -0.02
C GLU A 234 20.54 -8.12 0.95
N THR A 235 19.64 -7.18 0.69
CA THR A 235 18.42 -6.96 1.48
C THR A 235 17.41 -8.09 1.32
N TRP A 236 17.51 -8.87 0.24
CA TRP A 236 16.57 -9.95 -0.02
C TRP A 236 16.56 -11.01 1.10
N GLY A 237 15.37 -11.25 1.64
CA GLY A 237 15.16 -12.23 2.72
C GLY A 237 15.71 -11.80 4.08
N LYS A 238 16.19 -10.58 4.24
CA LYS A 238 16.61 -10.06 5.54
C LYS A 238 15.44 -9.51 6.33
N ARG A 239 15.51 -9.63 7.65
CA ARG A 239 14.55 -8.99 8.55
C ARG A 239 15.03 -7.58 8.88
N ALA A 240 14.11 -6.64 8.82
CA ALA A 240 14.39 -5.24 9.15
C ALA A 240 13.09 -4.52 9.50
N ARG A 241 13.18 -3.42 10.25
CA ARG A 241 12.06 -2.60 10.65
C ARG A 241 11.48 -1.78 9.49
N TRP A 242 12.33 -1.41 8.56
CA TRP A 242 11.99 -0.69 7.34
C TRP A 242 12.96 -1.02 6.21
N VAL A 243 12.50 -0.79 4.98
CA VAL A 243 13.29 -0.78 3.76
C VAL A 243 12.97 0.48 2.98
N ASP A 244 14.00 1.08 2.39
CA ASP A 244 13.90 2.26 1.53
C ASP A 244 14.48 1.94 0.14
N ALA A 245 13.74 2.31 -0.91
CA ALA A 245 14.23 2.30 -2.29
C ALA A 245 14.36 3.75 -2.76
N TYR A 246 15.56 4.18 -3.14
CA TYR A 246 15.85 5.57 -3.47
C TYR A 246 16.76 5.71 -4.70
N GLY A 247 16.74 6.88 -5.30
CA GLY A 247 17.50 7.20 -6.50
C GLY A 247 17.03 8.49 -7.12
N GLU A 248 17.22 8.63 -8.43
CA GLU A 248 16.80 9.79 -9.19
C GLU A 248 15.70 9.40 -10.19
N VAL A 249 14.56 10.10 -10.17
CA VAL A 249 13.44 9.91 -11.10
C VAL A 249 13.15 11.28 -11.73
N ASP A 250 13.17 11.37 -13.05
CA ASP A 250 12.95 12.61 -13.80
C ASP A 250 13.87 13.78 -13.34
N GLY A 251 15.12 13.48 -12.92
CA GLY A 251 16.08 14.44 -12.44
C GLY A 251 15.91 14.86 -10.98
N GLU A 252 15.01 14.22 -10.25
CA GLU A 252 14.67 14.51 -8.87
C GLU A 252 15.11 13.37 -7.94
N ALA A 253 15.94 13.67 -6.93
CA ALA A 253 16.33 12.70 -5.91
C ALA A 253 15.13 12.39 -5.01
N VAL A 254 14.66 11.13 -5.00
CA VAL A 254 13.47 10.67 -4.29
C VAL A 254 13.67 9.27 -3.71
N GLY A 255 12.81 8.90 -2.75
CA GLY A 255 12.78 7.56 -2.18
C GLY A 255 11.41 7.15 -1.67
N ILE A 256 11.27 5.85 -1.41
CA ILE A 256 10.08 5.19 -0.88
C ILE A 256 10.49 4.36 0.31
N ALA A 257 10.21 4.85 1.52
CA ALA A 257 10.38 4.07 2.73
C ALA A 257 9.10 3.27 3.03
N ILE A 258 9.28 1.99 3.32
CA ILE A 258 8.20 1.08 3.76
C ILE A 258 8.53 0.66 5.19
N LEU A 259 7.63 0.99 6.12
CA LEU A 259 7.82 0.80 7.56
C LEU A 259 6.87 -0.31 8.04
N ASP A 260 7.44 -1.31 8.73
CA ASP A 260 6.70 -2.43 9.33
C ASP A 260 6.40 -2.12 10.78
N HIS A 261 5.11 -2.08 11.18
CA HIS A 261 4.73 -1.67 12.54
C HIS A 261 5.16 -2.70 13.60
N PRO A 262 5.66 -2.28 14.78
CA PRO A 262 6.12 -3.21 15.82
C PRO A 262 5.06 -4.20 16.33
N GLU A 263 3.77 -3.84 16.24
CA GLU A 263 2.67 -4.73 16.62
C GLU A 263 2.30 -5.76 15.54
N ASN A 264 2.94 -5.71 14.37
CA ASN A 264 2.69 -6.72 13.35
C ASN A 264 3.14 -8.10 13.84
N PRO A 265 2.35 -9.15 13.57
CA PRO A 265 2.79 -10.51 13.80
C PRO A 265 4.17 -10.77 13.17
N ARG A 266 5.08 -11.35 13.95
CA ARG A 266 6.44 -11.68 13.52
C ARG A 266 7.31 -10.48 13.14
N HIS A 267 7.02 -9.27 13.67
CA HIS A 267 7.91 -8.10 13.52
C HIS A 267 9.33 -8.39 14.07
N PRO A 268 10.39 -7.84 13.45
CA PRO A 268 10.44 -7.20 12.16
C PRO A 268 10.24 -8.20 11.03
N THR A 269 9.61 -7.75 9.94
CA THR A 269 9.26 -8.60 8.79
C THR A 269 10.48 -9.02 7.98
N TYR A 270 10.34 -10.09 7.17
CA TYR A 270 11.28 -10.34 6.08
C TYR A 270 10.96 -9.46 4.88
N TRP A 271 11.98 -9.10 4.10
CA TRP A 271 11.82 -8.27 2.92
C TRP A 271 12.10 -9.07 1.65
N HIS A 272 11.07 -9.26 0.81
CA HIS A 272 11.26 -9.72 -0.55
C HIS A 272 11.65 -8.52 -1.42
N ALA A 273 12.82 -7.94 -1.16
CA ALA A 273 13.35 -6.79 -1.89
C ALA A 273 14.20 -7.29 -3.06
N ARG A 274 13.76 -6.96 -4.28
CA ARG A 274 14.40 -7.40 -5.51
C ARG A 274 15.05 -6.25 -6.24
N THR A 275 16.25 -6.45 -6.72
CA THR A 275 17.01 -5.45 -7.45
C THR A 275 16.28 -4.86 -8.67
N TYR A 276 15.35 -5.61 -9.25
CA TYR A 276 14.47 -5.14 -10.33
C TYR A 276 13.23 -4.36 -9.85
N GLY A 277 13.21 -3.92 -8.59
CA GLY A 277 12.23 -2.95 -8.07
C GLY A 277 10.93 -3.52 -7.49
N LEU A 278 10.80 -4.83 -7.22
CA LEU A 278 9.76 -5.35 -6.35
C LEU A 278 10.23 -5.28 -4.90
N ILE A 279 9.46 -4.67 -4.03
CA ILE A 279 9.68 -4.68 -2.57
C ILE A 279 8.41 -5.13 -1.88
N THR A 280 8.53 -6.13 -1.01
CA THR A 280 7.39 -6.69 -0.27
C THR A 280 7.75 -6.89 1.19
N ALA A 281 6.93 -6.34 2.09
CA ALA A 281 6.93 -6.68 3.52
C ALA A 281 6.24 -8.04 3.69
N ASN A 282 6.99 -9.09 3.98
CA ASN A 282 6.50 -10.47 3.92
C ASN A 282 6.83 -11.28 5.18
N VAL A 283 5.86 -11.49 6.04
CA VAL A 283 5.97 -12.31 7.26
C VAL A 283 5.79 -13.81 7.00
N PHE A 284 5.41 -14.21 5.78
CA PHE A 284 4.97 -15.57 5.45
C PHE A 284 6.05 -16.40 4.74
N GLY A 285 7.13 -15.79 4.24
CA GLY A 285 8.12 -16.44 3.38
C GLY A 285 9.32 -17.04 4.11
N LYS A 286 9.20 -17.43 5.39
CA LYS A 286 10.32 -17.86 6.24
C LYS A 286 11.14 -18.96 5.62
N ARG A 287 10.51 -20.01 5.08
CA ARG A 287 11.20 -21.13 4.43
C ARG A 287 12.16 -20.68 3.34
N PHE A 288 11.69 -19.77 2.47
CA PHE A 288 12.47 -19.28 1.35
C PHE A 288 13.63 -18.39 1.81
N PHE A 289 13.37 -17.52 2.77
CA PHE A 289 14.34 -16.53 3.24
C PHE A 289 15.43 -17.15 4.11
N GLU A 290 15.07 -18.14 4.94
CA GLU A 290 16.01 -18.86 5.79
C GLU A 290 16.51 -20.19 5.16
N LYS A 291 16.03 -20.53 3.94
CA LYS A 291 16.40 -21.74 3.21
C LYS A 291 16.12 -23.03 4.01
N LEU A 292 14.94 -23.10 4.60
CA LEU A 292 14.51 -24.25 5.41
C LEU A 292 13.89 -25.34 4.56
N ASP A 293 14.04 -26.60 4.98
CA ASP A 293 13.42 -27.75 4.31
C ASP A 293 11.93 -27.88 4.62
N ASP A 294 11.49 -27.46 5.81
CA ASP A 294 10.09 -27.51 6.22
C ASP A 294 9.21 -26.58 5.35
N PRO A 295 8.26 -27.13 4.55
CA PRO A 295 7.42 -26.34 3.68
C PRO A 295 6.40 -25.47 4.42
N LYS A 296 6.26 -25.63 5.73
CA LYS A 296 5.33 -24.91 6.59
C LYS A 296 5.99 -23.96 7.59
N ALA A 297 7.30 -23.77 7.51
CA ALA A 297 8.08 -22.99 8.49
C ALA A 297 7.56 -21.55 8.69
N GLY A 298 7.00 -20.94 7.65
CA GLY A 298 6.38 -19.61 7.64
C GLY A 298 4.86 -19.61 7.59
N GLU A 299 4.22 -20.78 7.53
CA GLU A 299 2.76 -20.89 7.50
C GLU A 299 2.11 -20.21 8.71
N MET A 300 0.97 -19.54 8.49
CA MET A 300 0.15 -18.94 9.53
C MET A 300 -1.29 -19.41 9.34
N ILE A 301 -1.86 -20.00 10.39
CA ILE A 301 -3.26 -20.41 10.42
C ILE A 301 -4.05 -19.37 11.20
N LEU A 302 -5.11 -18.87 10.60
CA LEU A 302 -6.13 -18.02 11.23
C LEU A 302 -7.39 -18.89 11.43
N PRO A 303 -7.76 -19.23 12.66
CA PRO A 303 -8.93 -20.06 12.96
C PRO A 303 -10.24 -19.38 12.51
N ASP A 304 -11.27 -20.19 12.25
CA ASP A 304 -12.60 -19.72 11.86
C ASP A 304 -13.15 -18.67 12.84
N GLY A 305 -13.64 -17.57 12.29
CA GLY A 305 -14.17 -16.43 13.05
C GLY A 305 -13.12 -15.47 13.60
N GLU A 306 -11.84 -15.87 13.67
CA GLU A 306 -10.75 -15.03 14.20
C GLU A 306 -10.27 -13.98 13.21
N THR A 307 -9.49 -13.03 13.75
CA THR A 307 -8.90 -11.93 12.95
C THR A 307 -7.40 -11.80 13.20
N VAL A 308 -6.69 -11.31 12.18
CA VAL A 308 -5.29 -10.90 12.30
C VAL A 308 -5.09 -9.55 11.59
N THR A 309 -4.37 -8.64 12.24
CA THR A 309 -4.16 -7.28 11.73
C THR A 309 -2.69 -7.03 11.43
N PHE A 310 -2.45 -6.36 10.31
CA PHE A 310 -1.14 -5.87 9.90
C PHE A 310 -1.21 -4.38 9.59
N ARG A 311 -0.13 -3.66 9.88
CA ARG A 311 -0.01 -2.20 9.70
C ARG A 311 1.30 -1.87 9.00
N TRP A 312 1.24 -1.00 8.00
CA TRP A 312 2.42 -0.48 7.30
C TRP A 312 2.25 1.00 7.04
N ARG A 313 3.37 1.73 7.07
CA ARG A 313 3.46 3.10 6.57
C ARG A 313 4.35 3.14 5.35
N PHE A 314 3.89 3.83 4.31
CA PHE A 314 4.69 4.24 3.16
C PHE A 314 4.99 5.72 3.28
N ALA A 315 6.26 6.08 3.14
CA ALA A 315 6.71 7.47 3.09
C ALA A 315 7.38 7.72 1.73
N PHE A 316 6.77 8.55 0.91
CA PHE A 316 7.31 9.00 -0.38
C PHE A 316 8.01 10.31 -0.14
N HIS A 317 9.34 10.35 -0.29
CA HIS A 317 10.17 11.46 0.17
C HIS A 317 11.15 11.95 -0.88
N ARG A 318 11.75 13.10 -0.61
CA ARG A 318 12.89 13.66 -1.34
C ARG A 318 14.19 13.14 -0.75
N GLY A 319 15.23 13.05 -1.61
CA GLY A 319 16.57 12.64 -1.19
C GLY A 319 16.70 11.16 -0.86
N ASP A 320 17.78 10.82 -0.18
CA ASP A 320 18.09 9.50 0.33
C ASP A 320 17.47 9.26 1.74
N PRO A 321 17.51 8.01 2.28
CA PRO A 321 16.91 7.69 3.57
C PRO A 321 17.52 8.45 4.77
N THR A 322 18.74 8.98 4.66
CA THR A 322 19.36 9.81 5.70
C THR A 322 18.80 11.24 5.65
N GLN A 323 18.69 11.79 4.45
CA GLN A 323 18.13 13.14 4.24
C GLN A 323 16.65 13.21 4.62
N ALA A 324 15.91 12.13 4.38
CA ALA A 324 14.49 11.99 4.76
C ALA A 324 14.26 11.63 6.23
N ASP A 325 15.31 11.31 6.98
CA ASP A 325 15.26 10.81 8.35
C ASP A 325 14.24 9.66 8.53
N VAL A 326 14.39 8.61 7.71
CA VAL A 326 13.48 7.45 7.69
C VAL A 326 13.40 6.79 9.07
N GLU A 327 14.47 6.84 9.86
CA GLU A 327 14.46 6.33 11.23
C GLU A 327 13.53 7.13 12.16
N ALA A 328 13.46 8.45 12.02
CA ALA A 328 12.49 9.26 12.76
C ALA A 328 11.04 9.00 12.31
N LEU A 329 10.82 8.83 10.99
CA LEU A 329 9.52 8.42 10.47
C LEU A 329 9.07 7.08 11.04
N PHE A 330 9.99 6.10 11.14
CA PHE A 330 9.70 4.82 11.77
C PHE A 330 9.34 4.97 13.25
N LYS A 331 10.13 5.73 14.03
CA LYS A 331 9.86 5.95 15.47
C LYS A 331 8.50 6.61 15.70
N ALA A 332 8.14 7.59 14.86
CA ALA A 332 6.83 8.24 14.93
C ALA A 332 5.69 7.25 14.65
N PHE A 333 5.83 6.41 13.61
CA PHE A 333 4.84 5.38 13.27
C PHE A 333 4.73 4.28 14.35
N ALA A 334 5.85 3.86 14.91
CA ALA A 334 5.89 2.83 15.95
C ALA A 334 5.25 3.27 17.29
N ALA A 335 5.03 4.57 17.47
CA ALA A 335 4.40 5.13 18.67
C ALA A 335 2.87 5.30 18.55
N GLU A 336 2.29 5.06 17.38
CA GLU A 336 0.85 5.12 17.09
C GLU A 336 0.14 3.79 17.40
#